data_17c9bfb0b269196e2db0e185ebdba2b6
#
_entry.id   17c9bfb0b269196e2db0e185ebdba2b6
#
_cell.length_a   1.000
_cell.length_b   1.000
_cell.length_c   1.000
_cell.angle_alpha   90.00
_cell.angle_beta   90.00
_cell.angle_gamma   90.00
#
_symmetry.space_group_name_H-M   'P 1'
#
loop_
_entity.id
_entity.type
_entity.pdbx_description
1 polymer ?
#
loop_
_entity_poly.entity_id
_entity_poly.type
_entity_poly.pdbx_seq_one_letter_code
_entity_poly.pdbx_strand_id
1 'polypeptide(L)'
;MVDSLQKIDEETLVQLNLNKARMTLVDKNRSNELLEAMPNPTQAAGGSAANTAYWAAQLGGNVGFIGKISNDELGIQFKDSVKKSGLNDFTIFETEDNQTGHCAIFITPDGERTMNTYLGAGAFLSVEDLDAEAIKSAEILYMEGYLWDRPTSKEAFLYAAKLNKSSGG
;
A
#
# COMPACT_ATOMS: atom_id res chain seq x y z
N MET A 1 0.46 -1.84 -1.96
CA MET A 1 1.92 -1.52 -1.92
C MET A 1 2.70 -2.76 -1.51
N VAL A 2 3.99 -2.83 -1.85
CA VAL A 2 4.89 -3.92 -1.45
C VAL A 2 5.97 -3.34 -0.53
N ASP A 3 6.27 -4.04 0.55
CA ASP A 3 7.37 -3.72 1.46
C ASP A 3 8.57 -4.58 1.10
N SER A 4 9.74 -3.96 0.89
CA SER A 4 11.04 -4.64 0.73
C SER A 4 11.90 -4.35 1.95
N LEU A 5 12.30 -5.39 2.66
CA LEU A 5 13.04 -5.30 3.91
C LEU A 5 14.48 -5.79 3.71
N GLN A 6 15.45 -4.96 4.08
CA GLN A 6 16.88 -5.28 4.02
C GLN A 6 17.57 -4.92 5.33
N LYS A 7 18.30 -5.88 5.90
CA LYS A 7 19.19 -5.59 7.02
C LYS A 7 20.46 -4.92 6.50
N ILE A 8 20.87 -3.85 7.14
CA ILE A 8 22.07 -3.06 6.81
C ILE A 8 22.79 -2.63 8.08
N ASP A 9 24.01 -2.16 7.94
CA ASP A 9 24.74 -1.46 9.00
C ASP A 9 24.44 0.05 9.00
N GLU A 10 24.93 0.75 10.02
CA GLU A 10 24.77 2.20 10.17
C GLU A 10 25.52 2.98 9.08
N GLU A 11 26.65 2.46 8.62
CA GLU A 11 27.46 3.11 7.58
C GLU A 11 26.70 3.16 6.25
N THR A 12 26.10 2.05 5.86
CA THR A 12 25.26 1.97 4.66
C THR A 12 24.10 2.96 4.73
N LEU A 13 23.47 3.11 5.90
CA LEU A 13 22.37 4.07 6.09
C LEU A 13 22.84 5.51 5.84
N VAL A 14 24.05 5.86 6.31
CA VAL A 14 24.65 7.18 6.07
C VAL A 14 25.00 7.36 4.58
N GLN A 15 25.61 6.35 3.95
CA GLN A 15 25.96 6.38 2.52
C GLN A 15 24.73 6.58 1.63
N LEU A 16 23.61 5.98 1.99
CA LEU A 16 22.33 6.14 1.31
C LEU A 16 21.63 7.46 1.67
N ASN A 17 22.20 8.28 2.54
CA ASN A 17 21.62 9.55 3.01
C ASN A 17 20.20 9.38 3.57
N LEU A 18 20.03 8.41 4.46
CA LEU A 18 18.73 8.09 5.06
C LEU A 18 18.65 8.59 6.49
N ASN A 19 17.46 9.07 6.87
CA ASN A 19 17.16 9.50 8.24
C ASN A 19 16.70 8.30 9.07
N LYS A 20 17.58 7.78 9.94
CA LYS A 20 17.31 6.62 10.78
C LYS A 20 15.99 6.73 11.53
N ALA A 21 15.29 5.60 11.66
CA ALA A 21 14.06 5.44 12.43
C ALA A 21 12.90 6.38 11.99
N ARG A 22 12.90 6.81 10.72
CA ARG A 22 11.86 7.67 10.17
C ARG A 22 11.23 7.06 8.94
N MET A 23 9.99 7.49 8.66
CA MET A 23 9.33 7.31 7.38
C MET A 23 9.49 8.59 6.57
N THR A 24 9.97 8.42 5.34
CA THR A 24 10.15 9.51 4.37
C THR A 24 9.39 9.18 3.09
N LEU A 25 8.59 10.10 2.59
CA LEU A 25 8.01 9.97 1.25
C LEU A 25 9.10 10.27 0.20
N VAL A 26 9.17 9.39 -0.79
CA VAL A 26 10.14 9.51 -1.89
C VAL A 26 9.42 9.50 -3.23
N ASP A 27 10.06 10.06 -4.25
CA ASP A 27 9.59 9.96 -5.62
C ASP A 27 9.98 8.61 -6.28
N LYS A 28 9.50 8.39 -7.50
CA LYS A 28 9.75 7.18 -8.29
C LYS A 28 11.24 6.90 -8.46
N ASN A 29 12.04 7.93 -8.77
CA ASN A 29 13.47 7.76 -9.06
C ASN A 29 14.24 7.34 -7.79
N ARG A 30 13.96 8.01 -6.68
CA ARG A 30 14.58 7.68 -5.39
C ARG A 30 14.14 6.29 -4.90
N SER A 31 12.90 5.90 -5.12
CA SER A 31 12.41 4.56 -4.79
C SER A 31 13.18 3.48 -5.56
N ASN A 32 13.38 3.68 -6.87
CA ASN A 32 14.12 2.74 -7.70
C ASN A 32 15.61 2.65 -7.28
N GLU A 33 16.27 3.79 -7.02
CA GLU A 33 17.63 3.83 -6.50
C GLU A 33 17.77 3.03 -5.19
N LEU A 34 16.84 3.18 -4.27
CA LEU A 34 16.86 2.46 -3.01
C LEU A 34 16.58 0.96 -3.17
N LEU A 35 15.74 0.57 -4.13
CA LEU A 35 15.54 -0.84 -4.49
C LEU A 35 16.81 -1.47 -5.06
N GLU A 36 17.52 -0.77 -5.93
CA GLU A 36 18.80 -1.21 -6.49
C GLU A 36 19.88 -1.39 -5.40
N ALA A 37 19.79 -0.62 -4.31
CA ALA A 37 20.67 -0.74 -3.16
C ALA A 37 20.32 -1.93 -2.24
N MET A 38 19.28 -2.69 -2.56
CA MET A 38 18.83 -3.88 -1.81
C MET A 38 19.15 -5.18 -2.59
N PRO A 39 20.32 -5.80 -2.42
CA PRO A 39 20.70 -6.96 -3.23
C PRO A 39 19.84 -8.21 -3.01
N ASN A 40 19.27 -8.37 -1.82
CA ASN A 40 18.47 -9.54 -1.43
C ASN A 40 17.35 -9.16 -0.44
N PRO A 41 16.40 -8.31 -0.83
CA PRO A 41 15.34 -7.91 0.07
C PRO A 41 14.36 -9.06 0.32
N THR A 42 13.86 -9.14 1.54
CA THR A 42 12.64 -9.91 1.81
C THR A 42 11.45 -9.05 1.39
N GLN A 43 10.63 -9.56 0.48
CA GLN A 43 9.44 -8.85 0.01
C GLN A 43 8.16 -9.42 0.60
N ALA A 44 7.24 -8.53 0.95
CA ALA A 44 5.91 -8.88 1.45
C ALA A 44 4.87 -7.88 0.95
N ALA A 45 3.62 -8.32 0.83
CA ALA A 45 2.52 -7.38 0.69
C ALA A 45 2.50 -6.49 1.94
N GLY A 46 2.42 -5.19 1.71
CA GLY A 46 2.46 -4.16 2.74
C GLY A 46 1.32 -3.16 2.58
N GLY A 47 1.39 -2.12 3.39
CA GLY A 47 0.34 -1.10 3.47
C GLY A 47 -0.61 -1.36 4.64
N SER A 48 -0.83 -0.32 5.44
CA SER A 48 -1.57 -0.40 6.71
C SER A 48 -2.99 -0.96 6.55
N ALA A 49 -3.77 -0.46 5.57
CA ALA A 49 -5.11 -0.95 5.30
C ALA A 49 -5.12 -2.42 4.83
N ALA A 50 -4.15 -2.82 3.98
CA ALA A 50 -4.05 -4.21 3.54
C ALA A 50 -3.68 -5.16 4.70
N ASN A 51 -2.79 -4.74 5.59
CA ASN A 51 -2.45 -5.51 6.78
C ASN A 51 -3.65 -5.64 7.74
N THR A 52 -4.43 -4.57 7.92
CA THR A 52 -5.67 -4.60 8.71
C THR A 52 -6.67 -5.57 8.10
N ALA A 53 -6.91 -5.49 6.79
CA ALA A 53 -7.80 -6.40 6.07
C ALA A 53 -7.35 -7.86 6.19
N TYR A 54 -6.05 -8.13 6.03
CA TYR A 54 -5.46 -9.46 6.19
C TYR A 54 -5.78 -10.05 7.56
N TRP A 55 -5.48 -9.34 8.64
CA TRP A 55 -5.70 -9.86 9.99
C TRP A 55 -7.19 -10.01 10.32
N ALA A 56 -8.05 -9.11 9.85
CA ALA A 56 -9.50 -9.26 10.01
C ALA A 56 -10.02 -10.53 9.32
N ALA A 57 -9.50 -10.85 8.11
CA ALA A 57 -9.84 -12.09 7.43
C ALA A 57 -9.31 -13.33 8.16
N GLN A 58 -8.08 -13.29 8.70
CA GLN A 58 -7.52 -14.40 9.50
C GLN A 58 -8.31 -14.67 10.78
N LEU A 59 -8.99 -13.66 11.32
CA LEU A 59 -9.90 -13.78 12.46
C LEU A 59 -11.31 -14.27 12.08
N GLY A 60 -11.53 -14.62 10.81
CA GLY A 60 -12.80 -15.18 10.31
C GLY A 60 -13.77 -14.15 9.74
N GLY A 61 -13.33 -12.89 9.56
CA GLY A 61 -14.14 -11.86 8.91
C GLY A 61 -14.31 -12.10 7.41
N ASN A 62 -15.47 -11.74 6.85
CA ASN A 62 -15.65 -11.63 5.41
C ASN A 62 -15.21 -10.23 4.96
N VAL A 63 -13.98 -10.13 4.47
CA VAL A 63 -13.30 -8.86 4.23
C VAL A 63 -12.98 -8.67 2.75
N GLY A 64 -13.29 -7.47 2.22
CA GLY A 64 -12.85 -7.01 0.91
C GLY A 64 -11.73 -5.98 1.02
N PHE A 65 -10.90 -5.91 0.00
CA PHE A 65 -9.85 -4.90 -0.12
C PHE A 65 -9.94 -4.17 -1.46
N ILE A 66 -10.10 -2.85 -1.40
CA ILE A 66 -10.08 -1.96 -2.56
C ILE A 66 -8.74 -1.23 -2.59
N GLY A 67 -8.08 -1.21 -3.73
CA GLY A 67 -6.83 -0.52 -3.92
C GLY A 67 -6.41 -0.43 -5.38
N LYS A 68 -5.42 0.42 -5.66
CA LYS A 68 -4.91 0.64 -7.01
C LYS A 68 -3.43 0.25 -7.07
N ILE A 69 -3.08 -0.55 -8.06
CA ILE A 69 -1.73 -1.08 -8.31
C ILE A 69 -1.41 -0.89 -9.79
N SER A 70 -0.16 -1.09 -10.17
CA SER A 70 0.23 -1.12 -11.58
C SER A 70 0.37 -2.56 -12.10
N ASN A 71 0.34 -2.72 -13.41
CA ASN A 71 0.59 -4.00 -14.04
C ASN A 71 2.11 -4.24 -14.17
N ASP A 72 2.79 -4.21 -13.03
CA ASP A 72 4.21 -4.47 -12.86
C ASP A 72 4.43 -5.67 -11.94
N GLU A 73 5.68 -6.10 -11.77
CA GLU A 73 6.02 -7.28 -10.97
C GLU A 73 5.51 -7.15 -9.52
N LEU A 74 5.69 -5.98 -8.90
CA LEU A 74 5.24 -5.72 -7.53
C LEU A 74 3.71 -5.71 -7.41
N GLY A 75 3.00 -5.19 -8.41
CA GLY A 75 1.54 -5.20 -8.45
C GLY A 75 0.97 -6.60 -8.58
N ILE A 76 1.55 -7.43 -9.44
CA ILE A 76 1.18 -8.84 -9.61
C ILE A 76 1.42 -9.59 -8.29
N GLN A 77 2.60 -9.42 -7.68
CA GLN A 77 2.94 -10.02 -6.39
C GLN A 77 1.95 -9.60 -5.28
N PHE A 78 1.61 -8.31 -5.21
CA PHE A 78 0.64 -7.81 -4.25
C PHE A 78 -0.74 -8.45 -4.46
N LYS A 79 -1.24 -8.47 -5.70
CA LYS A 79 -2.54 -9.05 -6.05
C LYS A 79 -2.62 -10.53 -5.72
N ASP A 80 -1.56 -11.28 -5.97
CA ASP A 80 -1.47 -12.69 -5.61
C ASP A 80 -1.50 -12.90 -4.08
N SER A 81 -0.85 -12.00 -3.32
CA SER A 81 -0.88 -12.03 -1.87
C SER A 81 -2.29 -11.75 -1.32
N VAL A 82 -3.01 -10.77 -1.87
CA VAL A 82 -4.40 -10.48 -1.51
C VAL A 82 -5.28 -11.71 -1.73
N LYS A 83 -5.17 -12.37 -2.89
CA LYS A 83 -5.94 -13.60 -3.20
C LYS A 83 -5.61 -14.75 -2.23
N LYS A 84 -4.32 -14.99 -1.96
CA LYS A 84 -3.89 -16.05 -1.05
C LYS A 84 -4.32 -15.84 0.40
N SER A 85 -4.56 -14.59 0.80
CA SER A 85 -5.00 -14.25 2.15
C SER A 85 -6.48 -14.46 2.41
N GLY A 86 -7.26 -14.84 1.40
CA GLY A 86 -8.71 -15.07 1.52
C GLY A 86 -9.55 -13.80 1.48
N LEU A 87 -8.95 -12.68 1.10
CA LEU A 87 -9.67 -11.42 0.88
C LEU A 87 -10.47 -11.45 -0.42
N ASN A 88 -11.64 -10.81 -0.42
CA ASN A 88 -12.32 -10.44 -1.64
C ASN A 88 -11.52 -9.33 -2.34
N ASP A 89 -10.95 -9.64 -3.48
CA ASP A 89 -10.02 -8.77 -4.20
C ASP A 89 -10.76 -7.80 -5.13
N PHE A 90 -10.80 -6.53 -4.74
CA PHE A 90 -11.29 -5.42 -5.55
C PHE A 90 -10.14 -4.48 -5.97
N THR A 91 -8.92 -5.02 -6.05
CA THR A 91 -7.78 -4.23 -6.56
C THR A 91 -7.87 -4.07 -8.07
N ILE A 92 -7.62 -2.86 -8.53
CA ILE A 92 -7.61 -2.49 -9.95
C ILE A 92 -6.21 -2.14 -10.42
N PHE A 93 -5.99 -2.26 -11.72
CA PHE A 93 -4.75 -1.82 -12.35
C PHE A 93 -4.84 -0.36 -12.78
N GLU A 94 -3.81 0.42 -12.46
CA GLU A 94 -3.55 1.74 -13.01
C GLU A 94 -3.38 1.66 -14.52
N THR A 95 -3.91 2.64 -15.23
CA THR A 95 -3.82 2.75 -16.69
C THR A 95 -2.75 3.75 -17.16
N GLU A 96 -2.23 4.56 -16.24
CA GLU A 96 -1.16 5.52 -16.51
C GLU A 96 0.22 4.92 -16.19
N ASP A 97 1.30 5.63 -16.49
CA ASP A 97 2.69 5.19 -16.29
C ASP A 97 3.17 5.37 -14.83
N ASN A 98 2.37 4.92 -13.87
CA ASN A 98 2.75 4.87 -12.46
C ASN A 98 3.16 3.43 -12.09
N GLN A 99 4.17 3.30 -11.24
CA GLN A 99 4.54 2.02 -10.66
C GLN A 99 3.66 1.70 -9.44
N THR A 100 3.59 0.43 -9.07
CA THR A 100 2.99 -0.01 -7.81
C THR A 100 3.69 0.65 -6.62
N GLY A 101 2.91 1.09 -5.64
CA GLY A 101 3.47 1.67 -4.41
C GLY A 101 4.42 0.70 -3.71
N HIS A 102 5.53 1.23 -3.23
CA HIS A 102 6.62 0.45 -2.64
C HIS A 102 7.22 1.16 -1.42
N CYS A 103 7.59 0.38 -0.40
CA CYS A 103 8.31 0.87 0.76
C CYS A 103 9.66 0.13 0.88
N ALA A 104 10.77 0.87 0.70
CA ALA A 104 12.12 0.38 1.01
C ALA A 104 12.38 0.54 2.51
N ILE A 105 12.50 -0.59 3.21
CA ILE A 105 12.66 -0.65 4.67
C ILE A 105 14.05 -1.18 5.00
N PHE A 106 14.88 -0.30 5.54
CA PHE A 106 16.21 -0.63 6.01
C PHE A 106 16.20 -0.86 7.51
N ILE A 107 16.76 -2.00 7.96
CA ILE A 107 16.76 -2.43 9.35
C ILE A 107 18.19 -2.44 9.87
N THR A 108 18.48 -1.58 10.85
CA THR A 108 19.78 -1.50 11.51
C THR A 108 19.94 -2.56 12.62
N PRO A 109 21.17 -2.85 13.11
CA PRO A 109 21.42 -3.93 14.08
C PRO A 109 20.68 -3.77 15.41
N ASP A 110 20.30 -2.55 15.78
CA ASP A 110 19.47 -2.25 16.96
C ASP A 110 17.97 -2.50 16.75
N GLY A 111 17.59 -2.96 15.53
CA GLY A 111 16.19 -3.28 15.19
C GLY A 111 15.37 -2.08 14.68
N GLU A 112 15.96 -0.88 14.59
CA GLU A 112 15.28 0.30 14.06
C GLU A 112 15.01 0.15 12.57
N ARG A 113 13.81 0.61 12.16
CA ARG A 113 13.35 0.59 10.77
C ARG A 113 13.33 1.99 10.17
N THR A 114 14.06 2.17 9.08
CA THR A 114 14.07 3.38 8.28
C THR A 114 13.27 3.12 7.00
N MET A 115 12.13 3.78 6.85
CA MET A 115 11.18 3.53 5.79
C MET A 115 11.21 4.64 4.75
N ASN A 116 11.25 4.26 3.48
CA ASN A 116 11.22 5.19 2.36
C ASN A 116 10.11 4.77 1.42
N THR A 117 9.03 5.55 1.41
CA THR A 117 7.76 5.16 0.81
C THR A 117 7.48 5.94 -0.46
N TYR A 118 7.36 5.24 -1.57
CA TYR A 118 6.76 5.71 -2.81
C TYR A 118 5.31 5.23 -2.87
N LEU A 119 4.36 6.15 -2.88
CA LEU A 119 2.93 5.80 -2.84
C LEU A 119 2.43 5.18 -4.14
N GLY A 120 3.05 5.53 -5.26
CA GLY A 120 2.78 4.95 -6.57
C GLY A 120 1.33 5.06 -7.03
N ALA A 121 0.89 4.07 -7.78
CA ALA A 121 -0.46 3.97 -8.32
C ALA A 121 -1.56 4.15 -7.26
N GLY A 122 -1.34 3.68 -6.04
CA GLY A 122 -2.32 3.79 -4.96
C GLY A 122 -2.72 5.23 -4.64
N ALA A 123 -1.81 6.20 -4.85
CA ALA A 123 -2.09 7.62 -4.62
C ALA A 123 -3.06 8.23 -5.65
N PHE A 124 -3.40 7.51 -6.71
CA PHE A 124 -4.30 7.93 -7.78
C PHE A 124 -5.66 7.21 -7.74
N LEU A 125 -6.01 6.62 -6.60
CA LEU A 125 -7.33 6.05 -6.41
C LEU A 125 -8.41 7.13 -6.62
N SER A 126 -9.39 6.84 -7.48
CA SER A 126 -10.47 7.75 -7.86
C SER A 126 -11.85 7.12 -7.65
N VAL A 127 -12.92 7.86 -7.87
CA VAL A 127 -14.28 7.36 -7.73
C VAL A 127 -14.57 6.22 -8.70
N GLU A 128 -14.03 6.31 -9.91
CA GLU A 128 -14.21 5.31 -10.98
C GLU A 128 -13.56 3.96 -10.64
N ASP A 129 -12.63 3.96 -9.71
CA ASP A 129 -11.90 2.78 -9.26
C ASP A 129 -12.65 1.99 -8.17
N LEU A 130 -13.74 2.53 -7.65
CA LEU A 130 -14.46 1.96 -6.51
C LEU A 130 -15.54 0.98 -6.97
N ASP A 131 -15.55 -0.21 -6.38
CA ASP A 131 -16.67 -1.14 -6.52
C ASP A 131 -17.83 -0.70 -5.63
N ALA A 132 -18.82 -0.04 -6.24
CA ALA A 132 -19.96 0.53 -5.53
C ALA A 132 -20.82 -0.54 -4.84
N GLU A 133 -20.96 -1.73 -5.43
CA GLU A 133 -21.79 -2.80 -4.86
C GLU A 133 -21.09 -3.45 -3.66
N ALA A 134 -19.77 -3.65 -3.75
CA ALA A 134 -18.99 -4.09 -2.61
C ALA A 134 -19.07 -3.11 -1.43
N ILE A 135 -18.98 -1.81 -1.70
CA ILE A 135 -19.07 -0.77 -0.66
C ILE A 135 -20.47 -0.73 -0.03
N LYS A 136 -21.56 -0.83 -0.82
CA LYS A 136 -22.92 -0.84 -0.31
C LYS A 136 -23.23 -2.06 0.54
N SER A 137 -22.64 -3.21 0.21
CA SER A 137 -22.87 -4.48 0.92
C SER A 137 -22.08 -4.60 2.21
N ALA A 138 -21.11 -3.73 2.45
CA ALA A 138 -20.26 -3.77 3.63
C ALA A 138 -20.95 -3.15 4.85
N GLU A 139 -20.98 -3.90 5.97
CA GLU A 139 -21.45 -3.39 7.27
C GLU A 139 -20.48 -2.36 7.86
N ILE A 140 -19.18 -2.50 7.56
CA ILE A 140 -18.13 -1.60 8.04
C ILE A 140 -17.23 -1.23 6.86
N LEU A 141 -17.04 0.06 6.64
CA LEU A 141 -16.08 0.61 5.71
C LEU A 141 -14.90 1.19 6.47
N TYR A 142 -13.74 0.50 6.43
CA TYR A 142 -12.50 0.98 7.03
C TYR A 142 -11.67 1.78 6.04
N MET A 143 -11.30 3.00 6.39
CA MET A 143 -10.53 3.91 5.55
C MET A 143 -9.36 4.52 6.32
N GLU A 144 -8.21 4.63 5.67
CA GLU A 144 -7.02 5.25 6.25
C GLU A 144 -6.61 6.52 5.50
N GLY A 145 -6.16 7.54 6.23
CA GLY A 145 -5.90 8.88 5.70
C GLY A 145 -4.60 9.04 4.91
N TYR A 146 -3.82 7.99 4.65
CA TYR A 146 -2.52 8.12 3.96
C TYR A 146 -2.61 8.65 2.53
N LEU A 147 -3.77 8.52 1.88
CA LEU A 147 -4.00 9.01 0.52
C LEU A 147 -4.83 10.30 0.47
N TRP A 148 -5.05 10.94 1.62
CA TRP A 148 -5.93 12.10 1.75
C TRP A 148 -5.42 13.38 1.07
N ASP A 149 -4.17 13.44 0.64
CA ASP A 149 -3.56 14.67 0.10
C ASP A 149 -4.07 15.06 -1.29
N ARG A 150 -4.38 14.07 -2.16
CA ARG A 150 -4.81 14.34 -3.52
C ARG A 150 -6.31 14.62 -3.62
N PRO A 151 -6.75 15.59 -4.44
CA PRO A 151 -8.17 15.89 -4.62
C PRO A 151 -8.99 14.67 -5.07
N THR A 152 -8.50 13.90 -6.05
CA THR A 152 -9.15 12.69 -6.57
C THR A 152 -9.36 11.63 -5.50
N SER A 153 -8.34 11.38 -4.68
CA SER A 153 -8.45 10.42 -3.58
C SER A 153 -9.41 10.91 -2.50
N LYS A 154 -9.42 12.22 -2.19
CA LYS A 154 -10.42 12.80 -1.27
C LYS A 154 -11.84 12.59 -1.75
N GLU A 155 -12.09 12.81 -3.03
CA GLU A 155 -13.40 12.56 -3.64
C GLU A 155 -13.80 11.10 -3.54
N ALA A 156 -12.87 10.17 -3.82
CA ALA A 156 -13.10 8.74 -3.67
C ALA A 156 -13.48 8.35 -2.23
N PHE A 157 -12.75 8.85 -1.24
CA PHE A 157 -13.03 8.61 0.17
C PHE A 157 -14.40 9.15 0.60
N LEU A 158 -14.71 10.40 0.22
CA LEU A 158 -15.99 11.02 0.54
C LEU A 158 -17.16 10.30 -0.14
N TYR A 159 -16.97 9.89 -1.40
CA TYR A 159 -17.96 9.10 -2.13
C TYR A 159 -18.19 7.74 -1.48
N ALA A 160 -17.15 7.01 -1.16
CA ALA A 160 -17.24 5.71 -0.50
C ALA A 160 -17.95 5.79 0.85
N ALA A 161 -17.58 6.77 1.68
CA ALA A 161 -18.22 6.99 2.98
C ALA A 161 -19.72 7.32 2.84
N LYS A 162 -20.09 8.19 1.90
CA LYS A 162 -21.48 8.53 1.64
C LYS A 162 -22.28 7.32 1.15
N LEU A 163 -21.67 6.54 0.25
CA LEU A 163 -22.31 5.37 -0.34
C LEU A 163 -22.60 4.29 0.71
N ASN A 164 -21.61 3.93 1.53
CA ASN A 164 -21.76 2.95 2.59
C ASN A 164 -22.81 3.40 3.63
N LYS A 165 -22.71 4.64 4.12
CA LYS A 165 -23.68 5.20 5.08
C LYS A 165 -25.11 5.22 4.54
N SER A 166 -25.32 5.51 3.25
CA SER A 166 -26.65 5.51 2.64
C SER A 166 -27.26 4.11 2.49
N SER A 167 -26.45 3.07 2.60
CA SER A 167 -26.84 1.65 2.49
C SER A 167 -26.94 0.94 3.84
N GLY A 168 -26.74 1.64 4.94
CA GLY A 168 -26.94 1.11 6.31
C GLY A 168 -25.66 0.67 7.02
N GLY A 169 -24.49 0.95 6.45
CA GLY A 169 -23.18 0.73 7.07
C GLY A 169 -22.69 1.90 7.91
#